data_ea99e68c295cb9a798f6ba0364801c11
#
_entry.id   ea99e68c295cb9a798f6ba0364801c11
#
_cell.length_a   1.000
_cell.length_b   1.000
_cell.length_c   1.000
_cell.angle_alpha   90.00
_cell.angle_beta   90.00
_cell.angle_gamma   90.00
#
_symmetry.space_group_name_H-M   'P 1'
#
loop_
_entity.id
_entity.type
_entity.pdbx_description
1 polymer ?
#
loop_
_entity_poly.entity_id
_entity_poly.type
_entity_poly.pdbx_seq_one_letter_code
_entity_poly.pdbx_strand_id
1 'polypeptide(L)'
;MAIPKVTIKYLNGLLGIAPESQDGLLALVVLGATGAGETFKLGTPYKVYGPSSLVALGITEDNNARLVELVREFYSECDEGTPLYIVGIASGTMTSFCNKDTGKIVSLVESLKGELRGVMIANSAAAGEVKEGIAADVLSAAPIAQVAAEHCANVLYAPIFVILEGRGYQSSASLQDLSEKTYNRVGIVIGDTKADSDDAAIGILAGRIAASPIQRNIGAVLDGPLTPVEMYLGNDTIDNSMDDVRTAHDKGYIIPRIHVGRSGYFYCDDPMACDPTDDYGHLTARRTIDKAARIAYDTLLDYLLSEIELNEDGTMQQPVVKSWQAAVESAINTQMTSRGELSATNGSGCRCIIDATQNVLATSTINVVLKVRPYGYAREIVCEIGFLTANV
;
A
#
# COMPACT_ATOMS: atom_id res chain seq x y z
N MET A 1 -54.41 1.67 -20.10
CA MET A 1 -53.48 1.72 -18.97
C MET A 1 -52.75 0.40 -18.91
N ALA A 2 -51.42 0.45 -18.85
CA ALA A 2 -50.62 -0.74 -18.70
C ALA A 2 -50.78 -1.32 -17.28
N ILE A 3 -50.89 -2.67 -17.19
CA ILE A 3 -51.02 -3.35 -15.90
C ILE A 3 -49.70 -3.17 -15.14
N PRO A 4 -49.72 -2.69 -13.85
CA PRO A 4 -48.53 -2.64 -13.03
C PRO A 4 -47.85 -3.98 -12.95
N LYS A 5 -46.53 -4.04 -13.22
CA LYS A 5 -45.72 -5.27 -13.19
C LYS A 5 -44.30 -5.02 -12.76
N VAL A 6 -43.71 -6.00 -12.12
CA VAL A 6 -42.26 -6.08 -11.89
C VAL A 6 -41.64 -6.86 -13.07
N THR A 7 -40.62 -6.26 -13.66
CA THR A 7 -39.87 -6.93 -14.74
C THR A 7 -38.46 -7.23 -14.25
N ILE A 8 -38.06 -8.50 -14.20
CA ILE A 8 -36.71 -8.94 -13.89
C ILE A 8 -36.03 -9.26 -15.22
N LYS A 9 -34.87 -8.61 -15.44
CA LYS A 9 -34.01 -8.88 -16.60
C LYS A 9 -32.74 -9.57 -16.11
N TYR A 10 -32.44 -10.71 -16.67
CA TYR A 10 -31.14 -11.40 -16.44
C TYR A 10 -30.11 -10.78 -17.39
N LEU A 11 -29.04 -10.25 -16.83
CA LEU A 11 -27.91 -9.76 -17.61
C LEU A 11 -26.91 -10.90 -17.81
N ASN A 12 -26.43 -11.06 -19.05
CA ASN A 12 -25.41 -12.04 -19.41
C ASN A 12 -24.12 -11.32 -19.80
N GLY A 13 -22.98 -11.96 -19.58
CA GLY A 13 -21.66 -11.41 -19.94
C GLY A 13 -20.92 -10.69 -18.80
N LEU A 14 -21.48 -10.70 -17.58
CA LEU A 14 -20.82 -10.12 -16.39
C LEU A 14 -20.07 -11.18 -15.53
N LEU A 15 -20.13 -12.45 -15.91
CA LEU A 15 -19.35 -13.52 -15.27
C LEU A 15 -17.88 -13.39 -15.69
N GLY A 16 -16.99 -13.14 -14.75
CA GLY A 16 -15.55 -12.98 -14.99
C GLY A 16 -15.04 -11.53 -14.95
N ILE A 17 -15.91 -10.54 -14.79
CA ILE A 17 -15.48 -9.20 -14.41
C ILE A 17 -15.38 -9.20 -12.88
N ALA A 18 -14.16 -9.41 -12.36
CA ALA A 18 -13.88 -9.10 -10.97
C ALA A 18 -14.16 -7.60 -10.78
N PRO A 19 -14.92 -7.18 -9.75
CA PRO A 19 -15.03 -5.76 -9.45
C PRO A 19 -13.63 -5.23 -9.21
N GLU A 20 -13.24 -4.17 -9.94
CA GLU A 20 -11.95 -3.49 -9.74
C GLU A 20 -11.77 -3.21 -8.24
N SER A 21 -10.84 -3.89 -7.60
CA SER A 21 -10.48 -3.58 -6.22
C SER A 21 -9.67 -2.30 -6.26
N GLN A 22 -10.31 -1.18 -5.99
CA GLN A 22 -9.61 0.12 -5.90
C GLN A 22 -8.53 0.11 -4.82
N ASP A 23 -8.58 -0.83 -3.90
CA ASP A 23 -7.66 -0.95 -2.76
C ASP A 23 -6.26 -1.44 -3.14
N GLY A 24 -6.13 -2.12 -4.28
CA GLY A 24 -4.85 -2.57 -4.86
C GLY A 24 -4.32 -1.68 -5.99
N LEU A 25 -4.90 -0.50 -6.22
CA LEU A 25 -4.48 0.37 -7.32
C LEU A 25 -3.17 1.09 -7.00
N LEU A 26 -2.10 0.64 -7.63
CA LEU A 26 -0.74 1.11 -7.43
C LEU A 26 -0.21 1.85 -8.65
N ALA A 27 0.80 2.71 -8.45
CA ALA A 27 1.62 3.25 -9.50
C ALA A 27 3.04 2.67 -9.40
N LEU A 28 3.52 2.08 -10.47
CA LEU A 28 4.91 1.65 -10.65
C LEU A 28 5.66 2.76 -11.42
N VAL A 29 6.56 3.43 -10.74
CA VAL A 29 7.39 4.50 -11.30
C VAL A 29 8.77 3.96 -11.55
N VAL A 30 9.25 4.11 -12.79
CA VAL A 30 10.61 3.71 -13.18
C VAL A 30 11.40 4.92 -13.62
N LEU A 31 12.43 5.26 -12.85
CA LEU A 31 13.39 6.30 -13.17
C LEU A 31 14.42 5.75 -14.19
N GLY A 32 14.88 6.59 -15.11
CA GLY A 32 15.77 6.18 -16.19
C GLY A 32 15.04 5.49 -17.36
N ALA A 33 13.73 5.61 -17.45
CA ALA A 33 12.95 5.07 -18.56
C ALA A 33 13.14 5.87 -19.85
N THR A 34 12.90 5.20 -20.97
CA THR A 34 12.95 5.80 -22.32
C THR A 34 11.55 5.94 -22.89
N GLY A 35 11.21 7.09 -23.45
CA GLY A 35 9.93 7.31 -24.12
C GLY A 35 9.84 6.51 -25.43
N ALA A 36 8.64 6.05 -25.77
CA ALA A 36 8.35 5.37 -27.03
C ALA A 36 7.43 6.22 -27.92
N GLY A 37 7.97 7.29 -28.43
CA GLY A 37 7.25 8.23 -29.33
C GLY A 37 6.01 8.86 -28.69
N GLU A 38 4.91 8.87 -29.43
CA GLU A 38 3.63 9.43 -28.95
C GLU A 38 2.84 8.46 -28.06
N THR A 39 3.16 7.18 -28.07
CA THR A 39 2.41 6.14 -27.37
C THR A 39 2.81 6.03 -25.89
N PHE A 40 4.08 6.26 -25.57
CA PHE A 40 4.57 6.28 -24.19
C PHE A 40 5.39 7.55 -23.93
N LYS A 41 4.74 8.54 -23.32
CA LYS A 41 5.36 9.82 -22.94
C LYS A 41 5.84 9.77 -21.50
N LEU A 42 7.07 10.19 -21.29
CA LEU A 42 7.66 10.26 -19.95
C LEU A 42 6.93 11.26 -19.07
N GLY A 43 6.75 10.91 -17.80
CA GLY A 43 6.02 11.69 -16.82
C GLY A 43 4.50 11.57 -16.91
N THR A 44 3.98 10.76 -17.83
CA THR A 44 2.54 10.53 -17.99
C THR A 44 2.18 9.15 -17.40
N PRO A 45 1.15 9.03 -16.55
CA PRO A 45 0.67 7.75 -16.07
C PRO A 45 -0.15 7.03 -17.15
N TYR A 46 0.13 5.74 -17.36
CA TYR A 46 -0.62 4.86 -18.24
C TYR A 46 -1.19 3.69 -17.44
N LYS A 47 -2.49 3.46 -17.54
CA LYS A 47 -3.15 2.34 -16.89
C LYS A 47 -3.01 1.09 -17.76
N VAL A 48 -2.46 0.02 -17.19
CA VAL A 48 -2.24 -1.26 -17.85
C VAL A 48 -2.94 -2.38 -17.09
N TYR A 49 -3.30 -3.46 -17.79
CA TYR A 49 -4.07 -4.58 -17.24
C TYR A 49 -3.39 -5.93 -17.46
N GLY A 50 -2.17 -5.94 -17.98
CA GLY A 50 -1.38 -7.12 -18.25
C GLY A 50 -0.10 -6.77 -19.01
N PRO A 51 0.88 -7.67 -19.09
CA PRO A 51 2.13 -7.46 -19.82
C PRO A 51 1.90 -7.13 -21.31
N SER A 52 0.84 -7.66 -21.91
CA SER A 52 0.47 -7.38 -23.31
C SER A 52 0.15 -5.91 -23.57
N SER A 53 -0.29 -5.16 -22.57
CA SER A 53 -0.55 -3.71 -22.67
C SER A 53 0.70 -2.91 -23.02
N LEU A 54 1.89 -3.39 -22.65
CA LEU A 54 3.17 -2.74 -22.94
C LEU A 54 3.46 -2.64 -24.45
N VAL A 55 3.05 -3.66 -25.20
CA VAL A 55 3.23 -3.71 -26.66
C VAL A 55 2.49 -2.56 -27.33
N ALA A 56 1.25 -2.29 -26.90
CA ALA A 56 0.44 -1.20 -27.42
C ALA A 56 1.05 0.18 -27.13
N LEU A 57 1.82 0.27 -26.03
CA LEU A 57 2.58 1.48 -25.66
C LEU A 57 3.94 1.59 -26.32
N GLY A 58 4.36 0.59 -27.12
CA GLY A 58 5.68 0.55 -27.74
C GLY A 58 6.82 0.30 -26.74
N ILE A 59 6.50 -0.25 -25.57
CA ILE A 59 7.48 -0.58 -24.53
C ILE A 59 7.96 -2.01 -24.76
N THR A 60 9.28 -2.17 -24.90
CA THR A 60 9.95 -3.44 -25.16
C THR A 60 11.15 -3.63 -24.25
N GLU A 61 11.71 -4.85 -24.22
CA GLU A 61 12.96 -5.11 -23.48
C GLU A 61 14.13 -4.27 -24.01
N ASP A 62 14.16 -3.98 -25.34
CA ASP A 62 15.24 -3.21 -25.93
C ASP A 62 15.28 -1.74 -25.50
N ASN A 63 14.10 -1.16 -25.21
CA ASN A 63 14.02 0.26 -24.84
C ASN A 63 13.73 0.52 -23.35
N ASN A 64 13.14 -0.42 -22.63
CA ASN A 64 12.74 -0.29 -21.22
C ASN A 64 12.77 -1.64 -20.47
N ALA A 65 13.92 -2.36 -20.52
CA ALA A 65 14.06 -3.69 -19.93
C ALA A 65 13.54 -3.77 -18.48
N ARG A 66 13.93 -2.82 -17.63
CA ARG A 66 13.53 -2.79 -16.21
C ARG A 66 12.01 -2.61 -16.04
N LEU A 67 11.38 -1.72 -16.83
CA LEU A 67 9.93 -1.53 -16.77
C LEU A 67 9.17 -2.80 -17.21
N VAL A 68 9.63 -3.47 -18.28
CA VAL A 68 9.04 -4.73 -18.74
C VAL A 68 9.17 -5.81 -17.69
N GLU A 69 10.33 -5.95 -17.08
CA GLU A 69 10.59 -6.90 -15.99
C GLU A 69 9.63 -6.68 -14.81
N LEU A 70 9.59 -5.47 -14.28
CA LEU A 70 8.76 -5.14 -13.12
C LEU A 70 7.25 -5.33 -13.38
N VAL A 71 6.79 -5.06 -14.60
CA VAL A 71 5.38 -5.33 -14.97
C VAL A 71 5.12 -6.83 -15.06
N ARG A 72 6.06 -7.62 -15.57
CA ARG A 72 5.94 -9.10 -15.56
C ARG A 72 5.95 -9.65 -14.13
N GLU A 73 6.83 -9.16 -13.29
CA GLU A 73 6.85 -9.51 -11.87
C GLU A 73 5.53 -9.20 -11.20
N PHE A 74 4.97 -8.01 -11.42
CA PHE A 74 3.66 -7.63 -10.88
C PHE A 74 2.58 -8.64 -11.27
N TYR A 75 2.44 -8.95 -12.56
CA TYR A 75 1.42 -9.88 -13.03
C TYR A 75 1.77 -11.37 -12.82
N SER A 76 2.94 -11.69 -12.29
CA SER A 76 3.20 -13.03 -11.79
C SER A 76 2.58 -13.30 -10.42
N GLU A 77 2.35 -12.25 -9.62
CA GLU A 77 1.77 -12.33 -8.28
C GLU A 77 0.27 -12.02 -8.23
N CYS A 78 -0.29 -11.43 -9.30
CA CYS A 78 -1.70 -11.13 -9.37
C CYS A 78 -2.28 -11.48 -10.76
N ASP A 79 -3.61 -11.57 -10.83
CA ASP A 79 -4.29 -11.91 -12.07
C ASP A 79 -4.16 -10.80 -13.12
N GLU A 80 -4.03 -11.18 -14.41
CA GLU A 80 -4.23 -10.25 -15.52
C GLU A 80 -5.65 -9.66 -15.45
N GLY A 81 -5.75 -8.36 -15.73
CA GLY A 81 -6.96 -7.58 -15.49
C GLY A 81 -6.87 -6.72 -14.25
N THR A 82 -5.94 -7.00 -13.31
CA THR A 82 -5.65 -6.11 -12.18
C THR A 82 -5.06 -4.80 -12.72
N PRO A 83 -5.66 -3.64 -12.39
CA PRO A 83 -5.16 -2.36 -12.89
C PRO A 83 -3.86 -1.96 -12.21
N LEU A 84 -2.89 -1.52 -13.03
CA LEU A 84 -1.63 -0.95 -12.59
C LEU A 84 -1.38 0.34 -13.38
N TYR A 85 -0.98 1.41 -12.70
CA TYR A 85 -0.43 2.58 -13.38
C TYR A 85 1.07 2.42 -13.55
N ILE A 86 1.59 2.63 -14.76
CA ILE A 86 3.01 2.70 -15.04
C ILE A 86 3.40 4.13 -15.41
N VAL A 87 4.54 4.59 -14.89
CA VAL A 87 5.07 5.93 -15.13
C VAL A 87 6.57 5.85 -15.40
N GLY A 88 6.98 6.19 -16.62
CA GLY A 88 8.40 6.33 -16.95
C GLY A 88 8.88 7.75 -16.69
N ILE A 89 10.04 7.90 -16.07
CA ILE A 89 10.75 9.18 -15.88
C ILE A 89 12.12 9.07 -16.56
N ALA A 90 12.51 10.07 -17.36
CA ALA A 90 13.71 10.01 -18.17
C ALA A 90 15.01 9.78 -17.37
N SER A 91 15.17 10.49 -16.29
CA SER A 91 16.34 10.42 -15.42
C SER A 91 16.01 11.06 -14.08
N GLY A 92 16.80 10.79 -13.08
CA GLY A 92 16.65 11.40 -11.78
C GLY A 92 16.98 10.42 -10.66
N THR A 93 16.96 10.94 -9.47
CA THR A 93 17.11 10.19 -8.23
C THR A 93 15.74 9.96 -7.60
N MET A 94 15.60 8.95 -6.76
CA MET A 94 14.38 8.73 -5.98
C MET A 94 14.10 9.95 -5.09
N THR A 95 15.16 10.52 -4.52
CA THR A 95 15.11 11.77 -3.75
C THR A 95 14.45 12.90 -4.54
N SER A 96 14.86 13.13 -5.79
CA SER A 96 14.31 14.21 -6.61
C SER A 96 12.87 13.96 -7.02
N PHE A 97 12.51 12.70 -7.31
CA PHE A 97 11.13 12.33 -7.66
C PHE A 97 10.16 12.51 -6.48
N CYS A 98 10.59 12.13 -5.28
CA CYS A 98 9.78 12.18 -4.06
C CYS A 98 9.60 13.60 -3.51
N ASN A 99 10.38 14.59 -3.94
CA ASN A 99 10.29 15.95 -3.41
C ASN A 99 8.88 16.53 -3.65
N LYS A 100 8.20 16.98 -2.57
CA LYS A 100 6.80 17.42 -2.66
C LYS A 100 6.61 18.71 -3.48
N ASP A 101 7.64 19.59 -3.53
CA ASP A 101 7.54 20.92 -4.18
C ASP A 101 8.10 20.91 -5.61
N THR A 102 9.17 20.15 -5.85
CA THR A 102 9.89 20.13 -7.12
C THR A 102 9.85 18.77 -7.83
N GLY A 103 9.47 17.72 -7.13
CA GLY A 103 9.34 16.37 -7.66
C GLY A 103 7.99 16.13 -8.35
N LYS A 104 7.76 14.88 -8.72
CA LYS A 104 6.58 14.51 -9.51
C LYS A 104 5.58 13.64 -8.75
N ILE A 105 5.89 13.22 -7.52
CA ILE A 105 5.02 12.31 -6.77
C ILE A 105 3.67 12.95 -6.43
N VAL A 106 3.66 14.22 -6.00
CA VAL A 106 2.43 14.95 -5.67
C VAL A 106 1.59 15.19 -6.91
N SER A 107 2.19 15.70 -7.99
CA SER A 107 1.50 15.93 -9.25
C SER A 107 0.95 14.64 -9.89
N LEU A 108 1.59 13.49 -9.65
CA LEU A 108 1.08 12.18 -10.07
C LEU A 108 -0.23 11.86 -9.33
N VAL A 109 -0.27 12.02 -8.01
CA VAL A 109 -1.48 11.78 -7.21
C VAL A 109 -2.61 12.74 -7.61
N GLU A 110 -2.31 14.01 -7.83
CA GLU A 110 -3.28 15.01 -8.31
C GLU A 110 -3.84 14.68 -9.70
N SER A 111 -2.96 14.28 -10.65
CA SER A 111 -3.38 13.93 -12.01
C SER A 111 -4.31 12.74 -12.07
N LEU A 112 -4.17 11.80 -11.11
CA LEU A 112 -5.02 10.62 -10.95
C LEU A 112 -6.15 10.84 -9.92
N LYS A 113 -6.40 12.10 -9.53
CA LYS A 113 -7.54 12.49 -8.66
C LYS A 113 -7.65 11.66 -7.38
N GLY A 114 -6.51 11.27 -6.81
CA GLY A 114 -6.45 10.48 -5.57
C GLY A 114 -6.90 9.00 -5.70
N GLU A 115 -6.99 8.46 -6.93
CA GLU A 115 -7.31 7.04 -7.13
C GLU A 115 -6.21 6.10 -6.61
N LEU A 116 -4.95 6.55 -6.57
CA LEU A 116 -3.82 5.74 -6.11
C LEU A 116 -3.91 5.39 -4.63
N ARG A 117 -3.43 4.20 -4.32
CA ARG A 117 -3.26 3.72 -2.94
C ARG A 117 -1.80 3.67 -2.52
N GLY A 118 -0.90 3.38 -3.46
CA GLY A 118 0.53 3.34 -3.22
C GLY A 118 1.34 3.66 -4.46
N VAL A 119 2.59 4.08 -4.23
CA VAL A 119 3.57 4.38 -5.28
C VAL A 119 4.81 3.52 -5.02
N MET A 120 5.15 2.71 -6.02
CA MET A 120 6.35 1.86 -6.06
C MET A 120 7.39 2.57 -6.90
N ILE A 121 8.59 2.80 -6.37
CA ILE A 121 9.63 3.57 -7.05
C ILE A 121 10.85 2.71 -7.29
N ALA A 122 11.16 2.49 -8.56
CA ALA A 122 12.34 1.78 -9.06
C ALA A 122 13.22 2.70 -9.91
N ASN A 123 14.46 2.31 -10.10
CA ASN A 123 15.40 3.06 -10.95
C ASN A 123 16.18 2.09 -11.84
N SER A 124 16.27 2.36 -13.13
CA SER A 124 17.03 1.55 -14.10
C SER A 124 18.49 1.96 -14.24
N ALA A 125 18.92 3.07 -13.63
CA ALA A 125 20.31 3.49 -13.61
C ALA A 125 21.12 2.61 -12.63
N ALA A 126 22.46 2.64 -12.67
CA ALA A 126 23.30 1.99 -11.65
C ALA A 126 22.97 2.51 -10.24
N ALA A 127 23.17 1.68 -9.21
CA ALA A 127 22.81 2.00 -7.81
C ALA A 127 23.53 3.25 -7.26
N GLY A 128 24.70 3.58 -7.81
CA GLY A 128 25.49 4.73 -7.39
C GLY A 128 26.26 4.49 -6.09
N GLU A 129 26.45 5.56 -5.30
CA GLU A 129 27.13 5.45 -4.00
C GLU A 129 26.29 4.64 -3.02
N VAL A 130 26.91 3.64 -2.38
CA VAL A 130 26.29 2.85 -1.32
C VAL A 130 26.68 3.41 0.03
N LYS A 131 25.70 3.63 0.88
CA LYS A 131 25.85 4.01 2.30
C LYS A 131 24.96 3.13 3.15
N GLU A 132 25.45 2.78 4.33
CA GLU A 132 24.62 2.00 5.27
C GLU A 132 23.90 0.83 4.56
N GLY A 133 24.66 0.07 3.77
CA GLY A 133 24.28 -1.21 3.18
C GLY A 133 23.44 -1.19 1.89
N ILE A 134 22.90 -0.03 1.49
CA ILE A 134 22.16 0.16 0.23
C ILE A 134 22.51 1.51 -0.42
N ALA A 135 22.00 1.77 -1.62
CA ALA A 135 22.23 3.02 -2.33
C ALA A 135 21.80 4.23 -1.50
N ALA A 136 22.69 5.22 -1.37
CA ALA A 136 22.51 6.43 -0.57
C ALA A 136 21.27 7.24 -0.98
N ASP A 137 20.90 7.20 -2.28
CA ASP A 137 19.69 7.87 -2.78
C ASP A 137 18.41 7.30 -2.17
N VAL A 138 18.34 5.98 -1.97
CA VAL A 138 17.16 5.32 -1.36
C VAL A 138 16.95 5.83 0.07
N LEU A 139 18.03 5.86 0.87
CA LEU A 139 17.98 6.35 2.26
C LEU A 139 17.66 7.83 2.34
N SER A 140 18.18 8.62 1.39
CA SER A 140 17.88 10.05 1.30
C SER A 140 16.44 10.32 0.83
N ALA A 141 15.89 9.45 -0.01
CA ALA A 141 14.52 9.55 -0.51
C ALA A 141 13.47 9.24 0.58
N ALA A 142 13.76 8.35 1.52
CA ALA A 142 12.78 7.90 2.51
C ALA A 142 12.14 9.04 3.32
N PRO A 143 12.88 9.95 4.00
CA PRO A 143 12.29 11.08 4.71
C PRO A 143 11.51 12.03 3.78
N ILE A 144 11.97 12.20 2.55
CA ILE A 144 11.35 13.09 1.57
C ILE A 144 10.04 12.48 1.05
N ALA A 145 10.02 11.18 0.80
CA ALA A 145 8.82 10.43 0.45
C ALA A 145 7.76 10.47 1.56
N GLN A 146 8.19 10.39 2.84
CA GLN A 146 7.28 10.56 3.97
C GLN A 146 6.59 11.91 3.94
N VAL A 147 7.34 13.00 3.80
CA VAL A 147 6.78 14.36 3.72
C VAL A 147 5.80 14.51 2.54
N ALA A 148 6.13 13.95 1.39
CA ALA A 148 5.25 13.98 0.22
C ALA A 148 3.97 13.16 0.45
N ALA A 149 4.08 11.97 1.03
CA ALA A 149 2.93 11.10 1.33
C ALA A 149 2.03 11.71 2.41
N GLU A 150 2.59 12.39 3.41
CA GLU A 150 1.83 13.18 4.40
C GLU A 150 1.11 14.36 3.75
N HIS A 151 1.77 15.05 2.82
CA HIS A 151 1.12 16.13 2.07
C HIS A 151 -0.08 15.59 1.27
N CYS A 152 0.08 14.48 0.57
CA CYS A 152 -1.03 13.83 -0.15
C CYS A 152 -2.18 13.45 0.81
N ALA A 153 -1.88 12.97 2.01
CA ALA A 153 -2.89 12.59 2.99
C ALA A 153 -3.61 13.79 3.62
N ASN A 154 -2.85 14.81 4.04
CA ASN A 154 -3.36 15.89 4.89
C ASN A 154 -3.85 17.11 4.10
N VAL A 155 -3.35 17.32 2.89
CA VAL A 155 -3.69 18.49 2.05
C VAL A 155 -4.55 18.08 0.87
N LEU A 156 -4.21 16.96 0.20
CA LEU A 156 -4.99 16.49 -0.96
C LEU A 156 -6.09 15.51 -0.58
N TYR A 157 -6.17 15.07 0.68
CA TYR A 157 -7.11 14.05 1.17
C TYR A 157 -7.06 12.74 0.36
N ALA A 158 -5.91 12.49 -0.24
CA ALA A 158 -5.59 11.35 -1.08
C ALA A 158 -4.42 10.56 -0.49
N PRO A 159 -4.60 9.90 0.68
CA PRO A 159 -3.52 9.23 1.37
C PRO A 159 -2.92 8.11 0.53
N ILE A 160 -1.59 8.06 0.47
CA ILE A 160 -0.80 7.03 -0.19
C ILE A 160 0.28 6.49 0.75
N PHE A 161 0.76 5.30 0.46
CA PHE A 161 2.05 4.81 0.95
C PHE A 161 3.06 4.77 -0.21
N VAL A 162 4.34 4.75 0.12
CA VAL A 162 5.44 4.71 -0.85
C VAL A 162 6.35 3.53 -0.52
N ILE A 163 6.67 2.72 -1.51
CA ILE A 163 7.70 1.69 -1.39
C ILE A 163 8.87 2.07 -2.28
N LEU A 164 10.06 2.07 -1.71
CA LEU A 164 11.31 2.33 -2.40
C LEU A 164 12.03 1.01 -2.68
N GLU A 165 12.60 0.90 -3.86
CA GLU A 165 13.48 -0.20 -4.23
C GLU A 165 14.83 -0.04 -3.49
N GLY A 166 15.16 -0.98 -2.60
CA GLY A 166 16.39 -1.00 -1.82
C GLY A 166 17.55 -1.54 -2.63
N ARG A 167 18.13 -0.69 -3.47
CA ARG A 167 19.13 -1.02 -4.48
C ARG A 167 20.55 -1.07 -3.92
N GLY A 168 21.44 -1.79 -4.64
CA GLY A 168 22.87 -1.85 -4.31
C GLY A 168 23.13 -2.49 -2.95
N TYR A 169 22.36 -3.51 -2.58
CA TYR A 169 22.56 -4.22 -1.32
C TYR A 169 23.97 -4.81 -1.20
N GLN A 170 24.60 -4.60 -0.06
CA GLN A 170 25.94 -5.12 0.21
C GLN A 170 25.99 -6.09 1.38
N SER A 171 25.37 -5.73 2.50
CA SER A 171 25.41 -6.53 3.73
C SER A 171 24.32 -6.10 4.71
N SER A 172 23.63 -7.06 5.31
CA SER A 172 22.61 -6.80 6.34
C SER A 172 23.18 -6.16 7.60
N ALA A 173 24.42 -6.47 7.96
CA ALA A 173 25.10 -5.88 9.11
C ALA A 173 25.29 -4.37 8.95
N SER A 174 25.54 -3.89 7.73
CA SER A 174 25.75 -2.47 7.42
C SER A 174 24.47 -1.70 7.12
N LEU A 175 23.30 -2.35 7.00
CA LEU A 175 22.03 -1.68 6.74
C LEU A 175 21.69 -0.66 7.82
N GLN A 176 21.17 0.50 7.40
CA GLN A 176 20.60 1.48 8.31
C GLN A 176 19.44 0.86 9.08
N ASP A 177 19.31 1.17 10.35
CA ASP A 177 18.18 0.75 11.14
C ASP A 177 16.97 1.65 10.86
N LEU A 178 15.99 1.11 10.13
CA LEU A 178 14.75 1.80 9.78
C LEU A 178 13.74 1.78 10.93
N SER A 179 13.87 0.85 11.89
CA SER A 179 13.00 0.76 13.05
C SER A 179 13.18 1.96 14.01
N GLU A 180 14.29 2.67 13.89
CA GLU A 180 14.55 3.91 14.64
C GLU A 180 14.01 5.18 13.95
N LYS A 181 13.39 5.05 12.77
CA LYS A 181 12.87 6.19 12.00
C LYS A 181 11.39 6.44 12.32
N THR A 182 10.82 7.42 11.64
CA THR A 182 9.41 7.85 11.82
C THR A 182 8.66 7.88 10.50
N TYR A 183 9.09 7.05 9.53
CA TYR A 183 8.54 7.10 8.17
C TYR A 183 7.45 6.05 7.99
N ASN A 184 6.34 6.20 8.71
CA ASN A 184 5.24 5.23 8.73
C ASN A 184 4.36 5.20 7.46
N ARG A 185 4.75 5.94 6.41
CA ARG A 185 4.17 5.86 5.06
C ARG A 185 5.16 5.35 4.02
N VAL A 186 6.38 5.01 4.43
CA VAL A 186 7.44 4.56 3.54
C VAL A 186 7.91 3.17 3.95
N GLY A 187 8.06 2.27 2.98
CA GLY A 187 8.72 0.98 3.15
C GLY A 187 9.89 0.86 2.17
N ILE A 188 10.87 0.04 2.50
CA ILE A 188 12.01 -0.28 1.62
C ILE A 188 12.07 -1.80 1.45
N VAL A 189 12.04 -2.27 0.19
CA VAL A 189 12.15 -3.68 -0.15
C VAL A 189 13.57 -4.01 -0.61
N ILE A 190 14.11 -5.12 -0.16
CA ILE A 190 15.40 -5.67 -0.59
C ILE A 190 15.25 -7.14 -0.97
N GLY A 191 16.24 -7.64 -1.72
CA GLY A 191 16.22 -8.98 -2.32
C GLY A 191 15.64 -8.98 -3.72
N ASP A 192 16.24 -9.78 -4.59
CA ASP A 192 15.91 -9.81 -6.01
C ASP A 192 15.70 -11.26 -6.51
N THR A 193 15.18 -11.39 -7.71
CA THR A 193 15.04 -12.66 -8.44
C THR A 193 16.33 -13.07 -9.19
N LYS A 194 17.34 -12.21 -9.15
CA LYS A 194 18.64 -12.41 -9.82
C LYS A 194 19.79 -12.30 -8.82
N ALA A 195 20.76 -13.17 -8.96
CA ALA A 195 22.03 -13.05 -8.23
C ALA A 195 22.85 -11.85 -8.74
N ASP A 196 23.65 -11.25 -7.87
CA ASP A 196 24.55 -10.13 -8.18
C ASP A 196 23.83 -8.94 -8.85
N SER A 197 22.59 -8.72 -8.45
CA SER A 197 21.76 -7.63 -8.96
C SER A 197 21.90 -6.41 -8.06
N ASP A 198 22.01 -5.24 -8.69
CA ASP A 198 21.88 -3.94 -8.01
C ASP A 198 20.43 -3.60 -7.64
N ASP A 199 19.47 -4.36 -8.11
CA ASP A 199 18.04 -4.07 -8.01
C ASP A 199 17.37 -4.84 -6.86
N ALA A 200 16.07 -4.62 -6.65
CA ALA A 200 15.23 -5.42 -5.78
C ALA A 200 13.91 -5.75 -6.50
N ALA A 201 13.31 -6.89 -6.17
CA ALA A 201 12.08 -7.40 -6.80
C ALA A 201 10.82 -6.62 -6.33
N ILE A 202 10.83 -5.30 -6.54
CA ILE A 202 9.72 -4.43 -6.15
C ILE A 202 8.43 -4.72 -6.95
N GLY A 203 8.57 -5.28 -8.16
CA GLY A 203 7.42 -5.72 -8.98
C GLY A 203 6.68 -6.88 -8.33
N ILE A 204 7.41 -7.89 -7.80
CA ILE A 204 6.84 -9.00 -7.02
C ILE A 204 6.08 -8.47 -5.80
N LEU A 205 6.69 -7.56 -5.03
CA LEU A 205 6.05 -6.95 -3.88
C LEU A 205 4.77 -6.18 -4.27
N ALA A 206 4.83 -5.40 -5.34
CA ALA A 206 3.69 -4.64 -5.84
C ALA A 206 2.51 -5.55 -6.24
N GLY A 207 2.80 -6.63 -6.96
CA GLY A 207 1.80 -7.65 -7.34
C GLY A 207 1.18 -8.32 -6.12
N ARG A 208 2.01 -8.71 -5.14
CA ARG A 208 1.54 -9.30 -3.87
C ARG A 208 0.65 -8.36 -3.07
N ILE A 209 1.00 -7.06 -3.01
CA ILE A 209 0.18 -6.03 -2.36
C ILE A 209 -1.15 -5.85 -3.10
N ALA A 210 -1.14 -5.81 -4.44
CA ALA A 210 -2.34 -5.63 -5.25
C ALA A 210 -3.31 -6.83 -5.14
N ALA A 211 -2.77 -8.05 -5.09
CA ALA A 211 -3.55 -9.28 -4.91
C ALA A 211 -4.11 -9.45 -3.50
N SER A 212 -3.47 -8.85 -2.49
CA SER A 212 -3.84 -9.02 -1.09
C SER A 212 -4.90 -8.02 -0.64
N PRO A 213 -5.99 -8.45 0.02
CA PRO A 213 -6.90 -7.54 0.72
C PRO A 213 -6.15 -6.65 1.71
N ILE A 214 -6.69 -5.47 2.01
CA ILE A 214 -5.98 -4.45 2.80
C ILE A 214 -5.57 -4.93 4.21
N GLN A 215 -6.37 -5.77 4.82
CA GLN A 215 -6.12 -6.35 6.15
C GLN A 215 -5.22 -7.59 6.10
N ARG A 216 -4.86 -8.08 4.92
CA ARG A 216 -4.03 -9.26 4.79
C ARG A 216 -2.55 -8.88 4.78
N ASN A 217 -1.78 -9.44 5.70
CA ASN A 217 -0.33 -9.29 5.69
C ASN A 217 0.26 -10.02 4.47
N ILE A 218 1.16 -9.36 3.76
CA ILE A 218 1.80 -9.90 2.54
C ILE A 218 2.64 -11.15 2.79
N GLY A 219 3.10 -11.35 4.04
CA GLY A 219 3.84 -12.54 4.49
C GLY A 219 2.95 -13.69 4.97
N ALA A 220 1.62 -13.59 4.82
CA ALA A 220 0.70 -14.63 5.26
C ALA A 220 0.93 -15.94 4.51
N VAL A 221 1.45 -16.95 5.20
CA VAL A 221 1.80 -18.27 4.62
C VAL A 221 0.58 -18.98 4.00
N LEU A 222 -0.61 -18.68 4.49
CA LEU A 222 -1.87 -19.24 3.98
C LEU A 222 -2.16 -18.84 2.53
N ASP A 223 -1.66 -17.70 2.09
CA ASP A 223 -1.87 -17.19 0.72
C ASP A 223 -0.88 -17.80 -0.30
N GLY A 224 -0.07 -18.75 0.14
CA GLY A 224 0.91 -19.43 -0.70
C GLY A 224 2.23 -18.67 -0.86
N PRO A 225 3.24 -19.32 -1.44
CA PRO A 225 4.54 -18.72 -1.70
C PRO A 225 4.49 -17.65 -2.79
N LEU A 226 5.54 -16.86 -2.88
CA LEU A 226 5.82 -16.00 -4.02
C LEU A 226 6.13 -16.84 -5.26
N THR A 227 5.88 -16.30 -6.42
CA THR A 227 6.04 -17.01 -7.72
C THR A 227 7.49 -17.34 -8.09
N PRO A 228 8.52 -16.52 -7.76
CA PRO A 228 9.89 -16.82 -8.14
C PRO A 228 10.37 -18.17 -7.60
N VAL A 229 11.08 -18.92 -8.45
CA VAL A 229 11.69 -20.22 -8.11
C VAL A 229 12.93 -20.04 -7.25
N GLU A 230 13.68 -18.96 -7.50
CA GLU A 230 14.86 -18.58 -6.74
C GLU A 230 14.81 -17.09 -6.40
N MET A 231 15.26 -16.74 -5.19
CA MET A 231 15.42 -15.36 -4.75
C MET A 231 16.76 -15.20 -4.04
N TYR A 232 17.34 -14.02 -4.19
CA TYR A 232 18.70 -13.72 -3.75
C TYR A 232 18.75 -12.49 -2.86
N LEU A 233 19.74 -12.46 -1.99
CA LEU A 233 20.16 -11.30 -1.22
C LEU A 233 21.62 -11.02 -1.55
N GLY A 234 21.86 -10.10 -2.48
CA GLY A 234 23.14 -9.92 -3.12
C GLY A 234 23.49 -11.13 -4.00
N ASN A 235 24.62 -11.81 -3.70
CA ASN A 235 25.09 -12.98 -4.45
C ASN A 235 24.52 -14.30 -3.93
N ASP A 236 24.07 -14.33 -2.70
CA ASP A 236 23.64 -15.55 -2.04
C ASP A 236 22.12 -15.75 -2.16
N THR A 237 21.68 -17.00 -2.30
CA THR A 237 20.27 -17.32 -2.24
C THR A 237 19.73 -17.02 -0.86
N ILE A 238 18.47 -16.63 -0.79
CA ILE A 238 17.75 -16.39 0.48
C ILE A 238 17.85 -17.61 1.41
N ASP A 239 17.83 -18.83 0.84
CA ASP A 239 17.98 -20.10 1.60
C ASP A 239 19.28 -20.16 2.40
N ASN A 240 20.36 -19.64 1.82
CA ASN A 240 21.68 -19.64 2.43
C ASN A 240 21.96 -18.40 3.31
N SER A 241 21.07 -17.39 3.26
CA SER A 241 21.28 -16.08 3.89
C SER A 241 20.28 -15.78 5.00
N MET A 242 19.72 -16.81 5.67
CA MET A 242 18.64 -16.62 6.63
C MET A 242 19.01 -15.77 7.86
N ASP A 243 20.27 -15.72 8.25
CA ASP A 243 20.73 -14.85 9.34
C ASP A 243 20.78 -13.38 8.89
N ASP A 244 21.18 -13.14 7.64
CA ASP A 244 21.14 -11.81 7.01
C ASP A 244 19.70 -11.35 6.79
N VAL A 245 18.82 -12.25 6.36
CA VAL A 245 17.37 -12.00 6.23
C VAL A 245 16.78 -11.57 7.57
N ARG A 246 17.12 -12.28 8.66
CA ARG A 246 16.67 -11.96 10.01
C ARG A 246 17.15 -10.56 10.44
N THR A 247 18.45 -10.30 10.24
CA THR A 247 19.06 -9.00 10.57
C THR A 247 18.41 -7.85 9.79
N ALA A 248 18.15 -8.03 8.50
CA ALA A 248 17.50 -7.03 7.67
C ALA A 248 16.04 -6.79 8.07
N HIS A 249 15.31 -7.87 8.37
CA HIS A 249 13.94 -7.76 8.88
C HIS A 249 13.87 -7.02 10.21
N ASP A 250 14.76 -7.34 11.16
CA ASP A 250 14.83 -6.67 12.47
C ASP A 250 15.13 -5.18 12.35
N LYS A 251 15.82 -4.78 11.26
CA LYS A 251 16.06 -3.38 10.90
C LYS A 251 14.92 -2.71 10.10
N GLY A 252 13.79 -3.39 9.92
CA GLY A 252 12.58 -2.81 9.30
C GLY A 252 12.54 -2.85 7.77
N TYR A 253 13.29 -3.72 7.10
CA TYR A 253 13.20 -3.91 5.66
C TYR A 253 12.16 -4.97 5.29
N ILE A 254 11.47 -4.75 4.18
CA ILE A 254 10.60 -5.77 3.56
C ILE A 254 11.52 -6.73 2.79
N ILE A 255 11.54 -7.99 3.20
CA ILE A 255 12.48 -8.98 2.68
C ILE A 255 11.81 -10.35 2.57
N PRO A 256 12.07 -11.14 1.50
CA PRO A 256 11.61 -12.53 1.42
C PRO A 256 12.41 -13.46 2.36
N ARG A 257 11.76 -14.57 2.72
CA ARG A 257 12.31 -15.66 3.54
C ARG A 257 11.82 -17.02 3.08
N ILE A 258 12.42 -18.06 3.59
CA ILE A 258 11.87 -19.43 3.53
C ILE A 258 11.27 -19.85 4.86
N HIS A 259 10.39 -20.85 4.80
CA HIS A 259 9.90 -21.59 5.98
C HIS A 259 10.29 -23.05 5.89
N VAL A 260 10.85 -23.61 6.97
CA VAL A 260 11.21 -25.03 7.04
C VAL A 260 9.96 -25.88 6.80
N GLY A 261 10.06 -26.81 5.85
CA GLY A 261 8.94 -27.69 5.47
C GLY A 261 7.89 -27.07 4.55
N ARG A 262 8.13 -25.87 4.04
CA ARG A 262 7.32 -25.24 3.00
C ARG A 262 8.19 -24.92 1.78
N SER A 263 7.66 -25.17 0.58
CA SER A 263 8.35 -24.81 -0.66
C SER A 263 8.08 -23.35 -1.02
N GLY A 264 9.09 -22.69 -1.62
CA GLY A 264 9.01 -21.32 -2.12
C GLY A 264 9.29 -20.26 -1.06
N TYR A 265 9.24 -19.01 -1.50
CA TYR A 265 9.58 -17.85 -0.71
C TYR A 265 8.33 -17.13 -0.21
N PHE A 266 8.46 -16.44 0.91
CA PHE A 266 7.39 -15.66 1.55
C PHE A 266 7.99 -14.36 2.04
N TYR A 267 7.23 -13.27 2.12
CA TYR A 267 7.73 -12.11 2.85
C TYR A 267 7.79 -12.39 4.36
N CYS A 268 8.78 -11.83 5.04
CA CYS A 268 8.89 -11.94 6.50
C CYS A 268 7.69 -11.30 7.21
N ASP A 269 7.38 -10.06 6.85
CA ASP A 269 6.31 -9.21 7.36
C ASP A 269 6.15 -8.02 6.40
N ASP A 270 5.36 -7.03 6.78
CA ASP A 270 5.07 -5.81 6.04
C ASP A 270 5.51 -4.51 6.77
N PRO A 271 6.77 -4.41 7.26
CA PRO A 271 7.19 -3.25 8.04
C PRO A 271 7.23 -1.97 7.20
N MET A 272 6.89 -0.86 7.85
CA MET A 272 7.18 0.48 7.38
C MET A 272 8.46 0.98 8.07
N ALA A 273 9.12 1.99 7.51
CA ALA A 273 10.38 2.52 8.03
C ALA A 273 10.14 3.39 9.29
N CYS A 274 9.68 2.77 10.36
CA CYS A 274 9.41 3.43 11.64
C CYS A 274 9.46 2.43 12.79
N ASP A 275 9.33 2.95 14.01
CA ASP A 275 9.29 2.13 15.23
C ASP A 275 8.16 1.06 15.10
N PRO A 276 8.45 -0.22 15.39
CA PRO A 276 7.45 -1.29 15.35
C PRO A 276 6.26 -1.07 16.29
N THR A 277 6.39 -0.20 17.30
CA THR A 277 5.29 0.16 18.20
C THR A 277 4.42 1.31 17.70
N ASP A 278 4.77 1.94 16.55
CA ASP A 278 3.89 2.90 15.88
C ASP A 278 2.61 2.19 15.43
N ASP A 279 1.44 2.79 15.68
CA ASP A 279 0.14 2.26 15.28
C ASP A 279 0.05 1.95 13.76
N TYR A 280 0.89 2.61 12.98
CA TYR A 280 0.98 2.49 11.52
C TYR A 280 2.30 1.89 11.06
N GLY A 281 3.03 1.21 11.95
CA GLY A 281 4.34 0.60 11.68
C GLY A 281 4.31 -0.58 10.70
N HIS A 282 3.13 -0.93 10.19
CA HIS A 282 2.91 -2.00 9.24
C HIS A 282 2.03 -1.55 8.07
N LEU A 283 2.34 -2.03 6.87
CA LEU A 283 1.61 -1.70 5.65
C LEU A 283 0.12 -2.03 5.75
N THR A 284 -0.24 -3.15 6.36
CA THR A 284 -1.64 -3.53 6.61
C THR A 284 -2.38 -2.53 7.48
N ALA A 285 -1.76 -2.04 8.55
CA ALA A 285 -2.33 -1.00 9.41
C ALA A 285 -2.49 0.32 8.63
N ARG A 286 -1.46 0.68 7.85
CA ARG A 286 -1.46 1.88 7.00
C ARG A 286 -2.56 1.84 5.95
N ARG A 287 -2.69 0.74 5.21
CA ARG A 287 -3.74 0.55 4.20
C ARG A 287 -5.14 0.61 4.82
N THR A 288 -5.31 0.00 5.99
CA THR A 288 -6.60 -0.05 6.70
C THR A 288 -7.06 1.35 7.12
N ILE A 289 -6.19 2.14 7.76
CA ILE A 289 -6.56 3.48 8.22
C ILE A 289 -6.73 4.46 7.06
N ASP A 290 -5.94 4.34 5.99
CA ASP A 290 -6.06 5.18 4.81
C ASP A 290 -7.37 4.94 4.05
N LYS A 291 -7.84 3.69 3.98
CA LYS A 291 -9.18 3.37 3.43
C LYS A 291 -10.29 3.96 4.30
N ALA A 292 -10.21 3.79 5.61
CA ALA A 292 -11.18 4.38 6.53
C ALA A 292 -11.23 5.91 6.42
N ALA A 293 -10.06 6.55 6.29
CA ALA A 293 -9.96 7.99 6.10
C ALA A 293 -10.65 8.47 4.80
N ARG A 294 -10.47 7.75 3.68
CA ARG A 294 -11.15 8.09 2.41
C ARG A 294 -12.68 7.96 2.51
N ILE A 295 -13.16 6.87 3.12
CA ILE A 295 -14.60 6.64 3.30
C ILE A 295 -15.20 7.73 4.20
N ALA A 296 -14.51 8.06 5.31
CA ALA A 296 -14.97 9.11 6.21
C ALA A 296 -14.98 10.48 5.53
N TYR A 297 -13.93 10.80 4.76
CA TYR A 297 -13.84 12.04 4.01
C TYR A 297 -15.02 12.18 3.01
N ASP A 298 -15.23 11.16 2.19
CA ASP A 298 -16.33 11.13 1.21
C ASP A 298 -17.70 11.30 1.87
N THR A 299 -17.94 10.56 2.96
CA THR A 299 -19.20 10.64 3.71
C THR A 299 -19.41 12.03 4.35
N LEU A 300 -18.34 12.64 4.88
CA LEU A 300 -18.45 13.94 5.56
C LEU A 300 -18.55 15.12 4.58
N LEU A 301 -18.12 14.96 3.32
CA LEU A 301 -18.31 15.97 2.29
C LEU A 301 -19.79 16.32 2.05
N ASP A 302 -20.68 15.34 2.19
CA ASP A 302 -22.12 15.55 2.02
C ASP A 302 -22.71 16.52 3.06
N TYR A 303 -22.03 16.69 4.19
CA TYR A 303 -22.44 17.58 5.27
C TYR A 303 -21.73 18.95 5.24
N LEU A 304 -20.75 19.11 4.38
CA LEU A 304 -19.99 20.35 4.29
C LEU A 304 -20.90 21.50 3.79
N LEU A 305 -20.94 22.59 4.56
CA LEU A 305 -21.79 23.78 4.30
C LEU A 305 -23.31 23.49 4.32
N SER A 306 -23.75 22.34 4.82
CA SER A 306 -25.17 22.07 5.07
C SER A 306 -25.68 22.85 6.29
N GLU A 307 -26.98 23.12 6.32
CA GLU A 307 -27.64 23.74 7.45
C GLU A 307 -27.68 22.76 8.63
N ILE A 308 -27.32 23.24 9.81
CA ILE A 308 -27.28 22.45 11.04
C ILE A 308 -28.24 23.03 12.06
N GLU A 309 -29.18 22.22 12.53
CA GLU A 309 -30.06 22.63 13.63
C GLU A 309 -29.26 22.70 14.94
N LEU A 310 -29.34 23.87 15.57
CA LEU A 310 -28.62 24.17 16.79
C LEU A 310 -29.58 24.35 17.99
N ASN A 311 -29.01 24.16 19.17
CA ASN A 311 -29.62 24.56 20.45
C ASN A 311 -29.43 26.08 20.67
N GLU A 312 -30.09 26.63 21.66
CA GLU A 312 -30.01 28.07 22.02
C GLU A 312 -28.57 28.51 22.38
N ASP A 313 -27.73 27.61 22.84
CA ASP A 313 -26.33 27.85 23.19
C ASP A 313 -25.33 27.72 21.99
N GLY A 314 -25.86 27.48 20.78
CA GLY A 314 -25.07 27.33 19.56
C GLY A 314 -24.42 25.95 19.37
N THR A 315 -24.78 24.97 20.20
CA THR A 315 -24.34 23.56 20.05
C THR A 315 -25.27 22.78 19.12
N MET A 316 -24.79 21.67 18.57
CA MET A 316 -25.60 20.80 17.71
C MET A 316 -26.69 20.08 18.52
N GLN A 317 -27.88 19.94 17.94
CA GLN A 317 -28.94 19.11 18.54
C GLN A 317 -28.52 17.63 18.55
N GLN A 318 -28.83 16.91 19.63
CA GLN A 318 -28.46 15.49 19.77
C GLN A 318 -28.94 14.57 18.63
N PRO A 319 -30.13 14.72 18.06
CA PRO A 319 -30.55 13.92 16.91
C PRO A 319 -29.63 14.12 15.67
N VAL A 320 -29.19 15.35 15.42
CA VAL A 320 -28.28 15.69 14.32
C VAL A 320 -26.93 15.03 14.54
N VAL A 321 -26.36 15.16 15.74
CA VAL A 321 -25.11 14.48 16.13
C VAL A 321 -25.20 12.97 15.90
N LYS A 322 -26.28 12.33 16.35
CA LYS A 322 -26.49 10.89 16.18
C LYS A 322 -26.65 10.48 14.71
N SER A 323 -27.32 11.30 13.90
CA SER A 323 -27.47 11.06 12.47
C SER A 323 -26.10 11.05 11.75
N TRP A 324 -25.25 12.03 12.01
CA TRP A 324 -23.92 12.10 11.42
C TRP A 324 -23.02 10.96 11.88
N GLN A 325 -23.02 10.64 13.18
CA GLN A 325 -22.30 9.49 13.72
C GLN A 325 -22.74 8.20 13.01
N ALA A 326 -24.03 7.98 12.89
CA ALA A 326 -24.58 6.79 12.23
C ALA A 326 -24.25 6.71 10.75
N ALA A 327 -24.24 7.84 10.03
CA ALA A 327 -23.87 7.88 8.61
C ALA A 327 -22.41 7.42 8.38
N VAL A 328 -21.47 7.97 9.16
CA VAL A 328 -20.04 7.59 9.06
C VAL A 328 -19.84 6.13 9.46
N GLU A 329 -20.44 5.68 10.58
CA GLU A 329 -20.34 4.29 11.03
C GLU A 329 -20.95 3.32 10.01
N SER A 330 -22.09 3.66 9.41
CA SER A 330 -22.74 2.85 8.38
C SER A 330 -21.87 2.74 7.12
N ALA A 331 -21.28 3.84 6.67
CA ALA A 331 -20.40 3.85 5.51
C ALA A 331 -19.16 2.95 5.73
N ILE A 332 -18.49 3.06 6.87
CA ILE A 332 -17.35 2.21 7.24
C ILE A 332 -17.77 0.75 7.38
N ASN A 333 -18.86 0.47 8.08
CA ASN A 333 -19.32 -0.90 8.28
C ASN A 333 -19.73 -1.56 6.95
N THR A 334 -20.36 -0.83 6.05
CA THR A 334 -20.75 -1.35 4.72
C THR A 334 -19.52 -1.59 3.83
N GLN A 335 -18.54 -0.68 3.81
CA GLN A 335 -17.43 -0.75 2.86
C GLN A 335 -16.22 -1.52 3.39
N MET A 336 -16.09 -1.71 4.72
CA MET A 336 -14.96 -2.40 5.33
C MET A 336 -15.39 -3.58 6.21
N THR A 337 -16.23 -3.37 7.24
CA THR A 337 -16.57 -4.43 8.20
C THR A 337 -17.30 -5.60 7.52
N SER A 338 -18.28 -5.32 6.67
CA SER A 338 -19.03 -6.35 5.93
C SER A 338 -18.17 -7.15 4.94
N ARG A 339 -17.05 -6.58 4.52
CA ARG A 339 -16.06 -7.22 3.64
C ARG A 339 -14.99 -8.00 4.41
N GLY A 340 -15.07 -8.02 5.74
CA GLY A 340 -14.08 -8.70 6.59
C GLY A 340 -12.73 -7.96 6.65
N GLU A 341 -12.71 -6.64 6.46
CA GLU A 341 -11.50 -5.83 6.50
C GLU A 341 -11.23 -5.23 7.89
N LEU A 342 -12.24 -5.23 8.76
CA LEU A 342 -12.13 -4.80 10.15
C LEU A 342 -12.61 -5.91 11.09
N SER A 343 -11.96 -6.01 12.24
CA SER A 343 -12.43 -6.86 13.33
C SER A 343 -13.70 -6.26 13.94
N ALA A 344 -14.78 -7.04 14.00
CA ALA A 344 -16.07 -6.57 14.44
C ALA A 344 -16.44 -7.08 15.84
N THR A 345 -17.10 -6.23 16.63
CA THR A 345 -17.80 -6.63 17.85
C THR A 345 -19.25 -6.16 17.72
N ASN A 346 -20.20 -7.05 17.91
CA ASN A 346 -21.63 -6.77 17.71
C ASN A 346 -21.95 -6.17 16.32
N GLY A 347 -21.25 -6.63 15.28
CA GLY A 347 -21.46 -6.22 13.89
C GLY A 347 -20.81 -4.89 13.49
N SER A 348 -20.09 -4.21 14.39
CA SER A 348 -19.37 -2.96 14.06
C SER A 348 -17.87 -3.07 14.28
N GLY A 349 -17.10 -2.67 13.26
CA GLY A 349 -15.63 -2.54 13.29
C GLY A 349 -15.17 -1.10 13.54
N CYS A 350 -16.07 -0.15 13.74
CA CYS A 350 -15.73 1.25 13.97
C CYS A 350 -16.62 1.93 15.00
N ARG A 351 -16.20 3.11 15.42
CA ARG A 351 -16.98 4.03 16.25
C ARG A 351 -16.68 5.47 15.85
N CYS A 352 -17.74 6.22 15.53
CA CYS A 352 -17.69 7.65 15.29
C CYS A 352 -18.12 8.42 16.54
N ILE A 353 -17.36 9.42 16.93
CA ILE A 353 -17.60 10.24 18.12
C ILE A 353 -17.62 11.71 17.69
N ILE A 354 -18.72 12.37 17.93
CA ILE A 354 -18.87 13.81 17.77
C ILE A 354 -19.27 14.35 19.15
N ASP A 355 -18.47 15.25 19.69
CA ASP A 355 -18.78 15.90 20.96
C ASP A 355 -19.94 16.90 20.72
N ALA A 356 -21.07 16.66 21.35
CA ALA A 356 -22.24 17.51 21.22
C ALA A 356 -22.13 18.87 21.92
N THR A 357 -21.09 19.07 22.74
CA THR A 357 -20.85 20.35 23.46
C THR A 357 -20.08 21.37 22.60
N GLN A 358 -19.69 21.03 21.39
CA GLN A 358 -19.02 21.94 20.46
C GLN A 358 -19.97 23.06 20.04
N ASN A 359 -19.57 24.33 20.26
CA ASN A 359 -20.32 25.48 19.80
C ASN A 359 -20.02 25.76 18.34
N VAL A 360 -20.83 25.20 17.44
CA VAL A 360 -20.65 25.32 15.99
C VAL A 360 -20.95 26.74 15.52
N LEU A 361 -21.89 27.44 16.16
CA LEU A 361 -22.25 28.80 15.81
C LEU A 361 -21.05 29.77 15.99
N ALA A 362 -20.26 29.54 17.04
CA ALA A 362 -19.12 30.39 17.33
C ALA A 362 -17.87 30.04 16.53
N THR A 363 -17.65 28.74 16.24
CA THR A 363 -16.39 28.24 15.67
C THR A 363 -16.48 27.90 14.19
N SER A 364 -17.68 27.67 13.67
CA SER A 364 -17.93 27.12 12.32
C SER A 364 -17.14 25.81 12.05
N THR A 365 -16.85 25.05 13.12
CA THR A 365 -16.02 23.83 13.06
C THR A 365 -16.67 22.72 13.86
N ILE A 366 -16.63 21.51 13.32
CA ILE A 366 -17.06 20.28 13.99
C ILE A 366 -15.88 19.31 13.98
N ASN A 367 -15.45 18.89 15.15
CA ASN A 367 -14.44 17.86 15.31
C ASN A 367 -15.11 16.48 15.39
N VAL A 368 -14.72 15.61 14.48
CA VAL A 368 -15.17 14.23 14.39
C VAL A 368 -14.01 13.29 14.69
N VAL A 369 -14.20 12.34 15.59
CA VAL A 369 -13.22 11.31 15.90
C VAL A 369 -13.75 9.96 15.43
N LEU A 370 -13.08 9.37 14.43
CA LEU A 370 -13.37 8.03 13.95
C LEU A 370 -12.32 7.07 14.50
N LYS A 371 -12.76 6.01 15.16
CA LYS A 371 -11.93 4.89 15.62
C LYS A 371 -12.33 3.64 14.87
N VAL A 372 -11.35 2.95 14.26
CA VAL A 372 -11.54 1.67 13.59
C VAL A 372 -10.80 0.57 14.34
N ARG A 373 -11.29 -0.66 14.23
CA ARG A 373 -10.70 -1.82 14.90
C ARG A 373 -10.01 -2.70 13.86
N PRO A 374 -8.67 -2.63 13.74
CA PRO A 374 -7.92 -3.53 12.85
C PRO A 374 -7.94 -4.97 13.37
N TYR A 375 -7.50 -5.90 12.53
CA TYR A 375 -7.16 -7.25 12.99
C TYR A 375 -5.82 -7.24 13.73
N GLY A 376 -5.67 -8.18 14.67
CA GLY A 376 -4.38 -8.49 15.29
C GLY A 376 -3.66 -9.58 14.50
N TYR A 377 -2.32 -9.57 14.53
CA TYR A 377 -1.48 -10.54 13.85
C TYR A 377 -0.57 -11.24 14.87
N ALA A 378 -0.56 -12.57 14.84
CA ALA A 378 0.40 -13.36 15.63
C ALA A 378 1.72 -13.41 14.86
N ARG A 379 2.66 -12.54 15.20
CA ARG A 379 4.01 -12.54 14.64
C ARG A 379 4.91 -13.57 15.26
N GLU A 380 4.59 -13.99 16.49
CA GLU A 380 5.24 -15.10 17.19
C GLU A 380 4.19 -16.04 17.76
N ILE A 381 4.38 -17.34 17.58
CA ILE A 381 3.56 -18.40 18.17
C ILE A 381 4.49 -19.32 18.93
N VAL A 382 4.41 -19.28 20.26
CA VAL A 382 5.16 -20.20 21.14
C VAL A 382 4.30 -21.43 21.41
N CYS A 383 4.81 -22.60 21.07
CA CYS A 383 4.16 -23.88 21.35
C CYS A 383 5.06 -24.71 22.25
N GLU A 384 4.60 -25.01 23.47
CA GLU A 384 5.27 -25.92 24.39
C GLU A 384 4.76 -27.35 24.13
N ILE A 385 5.70 -28.26 23.86
CA ILE A 385 5.39 -29.67 23.57
C ILE A 385 5.93 -30.56 24.69
N GLY A 386 5.08 -31.42 25.24
CA GLY A 386 5.43 -32.40 26.24
C GLY A 386 4.74 -33.72 25.99
N PHE A 387 5.19 -34.76 26.68
CA PHE A 387 4.56 -36.09 26.65
C PHE A 387 3.32 -36.09 27.56
N LEU A 388 2.20 -36.61 27.05
CA LEU A 388 1.03 -36.91 27.87
C LEU A 388 1.33 -38.20 28.65
N THR A 389 1.44 -38.09 29.97
CA THR A 389 1.54 -39.25 30.85
C THR A 389 0.18 -39.58 31.48
N ALA A 390 -0.08 -40.85 31.80
CA ALA A 390 -1.39 -41.34 32.23
C ALA A 390 -1.97 -40.70 33.53
N ASN A 391 -1.26 -39.75 34.14
CA ASN A 391 -1.61 -39.13 35.42
C ASN A 391 -1.66 -37.60 35.40
N VAL A 392 -2.05 -37.00 34.30
CA VAL A 392 -2.34 -35.55 34.24
C VAL A 392 -3.76 -35.32 33.77
#